data_a2548e91caaca1188f5d51fa0acac46a
#
_entry.id   a2548e91caaca1188f5d51fa0acac46a
#
_cell.length_a   1.000
_cell.length_b   1.000
_cell.length_c   1.000
_cell.angle_alpha   90.00
_cell.angle_beta   90.00
_cell.angle_gamma   90.00
#
_symmetry.space_group_name_H-M   'P 1'
#
loop_
_entity.id
_entity.type
_entity.pdbx_description
1 polymer ?
#
loop_
_entity_poly.entity_id
_entity_poly.type
_entity_poly.pdbx_seq_one_letter_code
_entity_poly.pdbx_strand_id
1 'polypeptide(L)'
;MNIDENYIRITTDKGKSSVIIPLHPIVKEITSRFDPNISVSDQKLNKHIKEIARLAGITKKVLLNKHIGGKVSQLYIEKCDAISTHTARRSFATNAYKAGVPTIAIMKVTGHKKESNFMKYIKVSAEENAEMLKSHAS
;
A
#
# COMPACT_ATOMS: atom_id res chain seq x y z
N MET A 1 10.93 2.33 15.73
CA MET A 1 11.41 2.19 14.34
C MET A 1 12.90 2.52 14.33
N ASN A 2 13.72 1.72 13.65
CA ASN A 2 15.16 1.99 13.49
C ASN A 2 15.47 2.03 11.98
N ILE A 3 16.20 3.06 11.54
CA ILE A 3 16.60 3.27 10.15
C ILE A 3 18.12 3.31 10.13
N ASP A 4 18.73 2.42 9.35
CA ASP A 4 20.16 2.46 9.02
C ASP A 4 20.38 2.86 7.56
N GLU A 5 21.60 2.75 7.05
CA GLU A 5 21.94 3.18 5.68
C GLU A 5 21.18 2.43 4.58
N ASN A 6 20.75 1.19 4.84
CA ASN A 6 20.20 0.29 3.84
C ASN A 6 18.80 -0.21 4.17
N TYR A 7 18.37 -0.16 5.44
CA TYR A 7 17.14 -0.82 5.89
C TYR A 7 16.35 0.01 6.91
N ILE A 8 15.05 -0.15 6.87
CA ILE A 8 14.12 0.25 7.93
C ILE A 8 13.74 -1.01 8.71
N ARG A 9 13.94 -1.00 10.04
CA ARG A 9 13.53 -2.08 10.94
C ARG A 9 12.38 -1.63 11.80
N ILE A 10 11.27 -2.36 11.72
CA ILE A 10 10.05 -2.07 12.46
C ILE A 10 9.70 -3.30 13.29
N THR A 11 9.53 -3.12 14.60
CA THR A 11 8.94 -4.14 15.45
C THR A 11 7.46 -3.83 15.63
N THR A 12 6.59 -4.78 15.29
CA THR A 12 5.14 -4.58 15.42
C THR A 12 4.67 -4.92 16.83
N ASP A 13 3.90 -4.02 17.46
CA ASP A 13 3.39 -4.19 18.84
C ASP A 13 2.50 -5.43 19.00
N LYS A 14 1.70 -5.75 17.98
CA LYS A 14 0.72 -6.87 18.02
C LYS A 14 1.29 -8.26 17.83
N GLY A 15 2.59 -8.44 17.67
CA GLY A 15 3.10 -9.79 17.38
C GLY A 15 4.60 -9.98 17.59
N LYS A 16 5.31 -8.98 18.13
CA LYS A 16 6.79 -9.00 18.30
C LYS A 16 7.55 -9.44 17.03
N SER A 17 6.89 -9.38 15.85
CA SER A 17 7.54 -9.70 14.60
C SER A 17 8.32 -8.49 14.10
N SER A 18 9.58 -8.70 13.79
CA SER A 18 10.42 -7.70 13.13
C SER A 18 10.21 -7.75 11.62
N VAL A 19 9.99 -6.58 11.03
CA VAL A 19 9.92 -6.39 9.57
C VAL A 19 11.13 -5.58 9.15
N ILE A 20 11.87 -6.07 8.15
CA ILE A 20 13.01 -5.39 7.56
C ILE A 20 12.64 -4.99 6.14
N ILE A 21 12.72 -3.70 5.85
CA ILE A 21 12.34 -3.11 4.57
C ILE A 21 13.57 -2.45 3.96
N PRO A 22 13.95 -2.74 2.70
CA PRO A 22 15.02 -2.04 2.02
C PRO A 22 14.74 -0.53 1.96
N LEU A 23 15.74 0.28 2.24
CA LEU A 23 15.61 1.73 2.22
C LEU A 23 15.66 2.24 0.79
N HIS A 24 14.53 2.65 0.24
CA HIS A 24 14.44 3.24 -1.09
C HIS A 24 15.12 4.62 -1.11
N PRO A 25 15.86 5.02 -2.18
CA PRO A 25 16.55 6.30 -2.28
C PRO A 25 15.67 7.52 -1.94
N ILE A 26 14.43 7.54 -2.40
CA ILE A 26 13.47 8.61 -2.08
C ILE A 26 13.19 8.69 -0.57
N VAL A 27 13.08 7.53 0.12
CA VAL A 27 12.85 7.51 1.57
C VAL A 27 14.10 8.01 2.30
N LYS A 28 15.30 7.65 1.84
CA LYS A 28 16.56 8.17 2.38
C LYS A 28 16.64 9.69 2.26
N GLU A 29 16.25 10.25 1.13
CA GLU A 29 16.17 11.69 0.92
C GLU A 29 15.16 12.35 1.88
N ILE A 30 13.97 11.78 2.03
CA ILE A 30 12.94 12.31 2.95
C ILE A 30 13.44 12.28 4.40
N THR A 31 14.01 11.15 4.83
CA THR A 31 14.49 11.01 6.23
C THR A 31 15.73 11.84 6.56
N SER A 32 16.49 12.29 5.55
CA SER A 32 17.58 13.26 5.75
C SER A 32 17.08 14.69 6.03
N ARG A 33 15.83 15.00 5.61
CA ARG A 33 15.22 16.33 5.75
C ARG A 33 14.22 16.41 6.91
N PHE A 34 13.59 15.30 7.25
CA PHE A 34 12.50 15.24 8.23
C PHE A 34 12.77 14.16 9.26
N ASP A 35 12.46 14.44 10.53
CA ASP A 35 12.56 13.44 11.59
C ASP A 35 11.53 12.30 11.35
N PRO A 36 11.99 11.06 11.15
CA PRO A 36 11.11 9.92 10.92
C PRO A 36 10.31 9.50 12.16
N ASN A 37 10.60 10.06 13.34
CA ASN A 37 9.89 9.76 14.59
C ASN A 37 8.70 10.68 14.85
N ILE A 38 8.45 11.67 13.97
CA ILE A 38 7.25 12.50 14.06
C ILE A 38 6.01 11.63 13.93
N SER A 39 5.21 11.58 14.99
CA SER A 39 3.95 10.85 15.01
C SER A 39 2.83 11.73 14.46
N VAL A 40 2.13 11.21 13.45
CA VAL A 40 0.93 11.83 12.88
C VAL A 40 -0.22 10.84 13.03
N SER A 41 -1.39 11.29 13.52
CA SER A 41 -2.56 10.42 13.62
C SER A 41 -3.00 9.92 12.23
N ASP A 42 -3.52 8.68 12.16
CA ASP A 42 -4.03 8.09 10.91
C ASP A 42 -5.08 8.97 10.22
N GLN A 43 -5.93 9.62 11.01
CA GLN A 43 -6.95 10.53 10.48
C GLN A 43 -6.32 11.74 9.78
N LYS A 44 -5.33 12.38 10.40
CA LYS A 44 -4.63 13.53 9.84
C LYS A 44 -3.83 13.13 8.59
N LEU A 45 -3.13 12.00 8.65
CA LEU A 45 -2.38 11.47 7.51
C LEU A 45 -3.31 11.17 6.33
N ASN A 46 -4.44 10.49 6.56
CA ASN A 46 -5.41 10.20 5.50
C ASN A 46 -6.05 11.47 4.92
N LYS A 47 -6.28 12.53 5.73
CA LYS A 47 -6.75 13.82 5.23
C LYS A 47 -5.73 14.42 4.26
N HIS A 48 -4.46 14.50 4.65
CA HIS A 48 -3.41 15.06 3.78
C HIS A 48 -3.19 14.24 2.51
N ILE A 49 -3.24 12.91 2.57
CA ILE A 49 -3.13 12.04 1.37
C ILE A 49 -4.24 12.37 0.35
N LYS A 50 -5.47 12.62 0.80
CA LYS A 50 -6.58 13.00 -0.08
C LYS A 50 -6.38 14.38 -0.68
N GLU A 51 -5.91 15.34 0.09
CA GLU A 51 -5.59 16.69 -0.38
C GLU A 51 -4.49 16.65 -1.46
N ILE A 52 -3.40 15.92 -1.22
CA ILE A 52 -2.32 15.72 -2.19
C ILE A 52 -2.85 15.05 -3.46
N ALA A 53 -3.69 14.03 -3.34
CA ALA A 53 -4.28 13.35 -4.47
C ALA A 53 -5.17 14.28 -5.30
N ARG A 54 -5.91 15.19 -4.66
CA ARG A 54 -6.73 16.21 -5.35
C ARG A 54 -5.86 17.21 -6.09
N LEU A 55 -4.78 17.69 -5.46
CA LEU A 55 -3.81 18.59 -6.09
C LEU A 55 -3.10 17.92 -7.28
N ALA A 56 -2.88 16.60 -7.21
CA ALA A 56 -2.34 15.81 -8.32
C ALA A 56 -3.37 15.52 -9.43
N GLY A 57 -4.58 16.08 -9.38
CA GLY A 57 -5.62 15.91 -10.40
C GLY A 57 -6.34 14.57 -10.40
N ILE A 58 -6.27 13.78 -9.29
CA ILE A 58 -6.95 12.49 -9.18
C ILE A 58 -8.42 12.71 -8.78
N THR A 59 -9.19 13.34 -9.66
CA THR A 59 -10.56 13.80 -9.37
C THR A 59 -11.65 13.03 -10.12
N LYS A 60 -11.29 12.02 -10.94
CA LYS A 60 -12.27 11.20 -11.65
C LYS A 60 -13.27 10.58 -10.66
N LYS A 61 -14.58 10.70 -10.96
CA LYS A 61 -15.64 10.06 -10.16
C LYS A 61 -15.58 8.55 -10.28
N VAL A 62 -15.69 7.87 -9.14
CA VAL A 62 -15.73 6.41 -9.03
C VAL A 62 -16.94 5.98 -8.21
N LEU A 63 -17.52 4.84 -8.57
CA LEU A 63 -18.63 4.25 -7.84
C LEU A 63 -18.08 3.50 -6.62
N LEU A 64 -18.53 3.89 -5.44
CA LEU A 64 -18.20 3.21 -4.19
C LEU A 64 -19.43 2.47 -3.68
N ASN A 65 -19.31 1.16 -3.47
CA ASN A 65 -20.32 0.36 -2.79
C ASN A 65 -20.08 0.41 -1.28
N LYS A 66 -21.00 0.98 -0.54
CA LYS A 66 -20.94 1.09 0.92
C LYS A 66 -21.99 0.18 1.55
N HIS A 67 -21.57 -0.70 2.44
CA HIS A 67 -22.48 -1.55 3.21
C HIS A 67 -22.88 -0.82 4.50
N ILE A 68 -24.14 -0.47 4.62
CA ILE A 68 -24.71 0.19 5.81
C ILE A 68 -25.94 -0.60 6.24
N GLY A 69 -25.93 -1.15 7.46
CA GLY A 69 -27.07 -1.87 8.02
C GLY A 69 -27.54 -3.05 7.16
N GLY A 70 -26.63 -3.80 6.55
CA GLY A 70 -26.95 -4.94 5.68
C GLY A 70 -27.43 -4.56 4.27
N LYS A 71 -27.59 -3.27 3.95
CA LYS A 71 -27.95 -2.78 2.61
C LYS A 71 -26.72 -2.25 1.87
N VAL A 72 -26.66 -2.50 0.56
CA VAL A 72 -25.63 -1.93 -0.32
C VAL A 72 -26.12 -0.58 -0.81
N SER A 73 -25.41 0.48 -0.43
CA SER A 73 -25.62 1.84 -0.95
C SER A 73 -24.52 2.16 -1.94
N GLN A 74 -24.89 2.68 -3.10
CA GLN A 74 -23.95 3.12 -4.13
C GLN A 74 -23.80 4.64 -4.09
N LEU A 75 -22.55 5.10 -4.01
CA LEU A 75 -22.23 6.51 -3.96
C LEU A 75 -21.13 6.83 -4.95
N TYR A 76 -21.33 7.87 -5.77
CA TYR A 76 -20.28 8.42 -6.61
C TYR A 76 -19.46 9.42 -5.80
N ILE A 77 -18.15 9.16 -5.69
CA ILE A 77 -17.20 10.05 -5.01
C ILE A 77 -16.02 10.35 -5.94
N GLU A 78 -15.29 11.42 -5.67
CA GLU A 78 -14.01 11.64 -6.34
C GLU A 78 -12.99 10.58 -5.92
N LYS A 79 -12.16 10.12 -6.85
CA LYS A 79 -11.17 9.07 -6.61
C LYS A 79 -10.19 9.45 -5.49
N CYS A 80 -9.82 10.74 -5.37
CA CYS A 80 -8.99 11.23 -4.27
C CYS A 80 -9.62 10.97 -2.89
N ASP A 81 -10.95 11.03 -2.77
CA ASP A 81 -11.65 10.78 -1.49
C ASP A 81 -11.68 9.30 -1.11
N ALA A 82 -11.46 8.40 -2.07
CA ALA A 82 -11.31 6.96 -1.83
C ALA A 82 -9.89 6.53 -1.43
N ILE A 83 -8.90 7.43 -1.55
CA ILE A 83 -7.48 7.13 -1.24
C ILE A 83 -7.24 7.19 0.27
N SER A 84 -6.41 6.27 0.75
CA SER A 84 -5.99 6.17 2.15
C SER A 84 -4.60 5.52 2.25
N THR A 85 -4.02 5.47 3.45
CA THR A 85 -2.81 4.71 3.74
C THR A 85 -2.94 3.24 3.32
N HIS A 86 -4.15 2.68 3.40
CA HIS A 86 -4.44 1.33 2.94
C HIS A 86 -4.32 1.17 1.43
N THR A 87 -4.66 2.22 0.66
CA THR A 87 -4.45 2.26 -0.79
C THR A 87 -2.98 2.20 -1.14
N ALA A 88 -2.12 2.95 -0.44
CA ALA A 88 -0.67 2.91 -0.63
C ALA A 88 -0.10 1.50 -0.39
N ARG A 89 -0.52 0.84 0.71
CA ARG A 89 -0.12 -0.55 1.02
C ARG A 89 -0.53 -1.52 -0.09
N ARG A 90 -1.76 -1.39 -0.62
CA ARG A 90 -2.26 -2.23 -1.71
C ARG A 90 -1.49 -1.99 -3.01
N SER A 91 -1.21 -0.73 -3.35
CA SER A 91 -0.41 -0.37 -4.53
C SER A 91 0.99 -0.96 -4.44
N PHE A 92 1.66 -0.82 -3.29
CA PHE A 92 2.96 -1.45 -3.07
C PHE A 92 2.90 -2.96 -3.31
N ALA A 93 1.97 -3.65 -2.65
CA ALA A 93 1.85 -5.10 -2.76
C ALA A 93 1.58 -5.56 -4.20
N THR A 94 0.67 -4.89 -4.91
CA THR A 94 0.33 -5.21 -6.30
C THR A 94 1.50 -4.94 -7.24
N ASN A 95 2.18 -3.81 -7.10
CA ASN A 95 3.32 -3.46 -7.95
C ASN A 95 4.52 -4.38 -7.70
N ALA A 96 4.82 -4.72 -6.44
CA ALA A 96 5.86 -5.67 -6.10
C ALA A 96 5.57 -7.08 -6.66
N TYR A 97 4.30 -7.52 -6.59
CA TYR A 97 3.86 -8.77 -7.18
C TYR A 97 4.05 -8.78 -8.71
N LYS A 98 3.63 -7.70 -9.40
CA LYS A 98 3.83 -7.54 -10.85
C LYS A 98 5.31 -7.49 -11.25
N ALA A 99 6.17 -6.96 -10.37
CA ALA A 99 7.62 -6.94 -10.57
C ALA A 99 8.30 -8.30 -10.30
N GLY A 100 7.53 -9.37 -10.01
CA GLY A 100 8.07 -10.71 -9.77
C GLY A 100 8.68 -10.91 -8.38
N VAL A 101 8.47 -9.99 -7.43
CA VAL A 101 8.93 -10.17 -6.05
C VAL A 101 8.19 -11.36 -5.42
N PRO A 102 8.90 -12.32 -4.79
CA PRO A 102 8.25 -13.48 -4.18
C PRO A 102 7.15 -13.09 -3.21
N THR A 103 5.98 -13.71 -3.35
CA THR A 103 4.77 -13.45 -2.53
C THR A 103 5.08 -13.44 -1.04
N ILE A 104 5.90 -14.39 -0.56
CA ILE A 104 6.27 -14.51 0.84
C ILE A 104 7.06 -13.28 1.36
N ALA A 105 7.90 -12.69 0.52
CA ALA A 105 8.64 -11.48 0.86
C ALA A 105 7.70 -10.28 0.99
N ILE A 106 6.76 -10.12 0.04
CA ILE A 106 5.76 -9.06 0.08
C ILE A 106 4.86 -9.20 1.31
N MET A 107 4.44 -10.43 1.63
CA MET A 107 3.61 -10.72 2.81
C MET A 107 4.31 -10.34 4.12
N LYS A 108 5.62 -10.59 4.24
CA LYS A 108 6.41 -10.17 5.41
C LYS A 108 6.39 -8.66 5.61
N VAL A 109 6.59 -7.89 4.52
CA VAL A 109 6.56 -6.42 4.56
C VAL A 109 5.15 -5.89 4.86
N THR A 110 4.14 -6.49 4.25
CA THR A 110 2.74 -6.05 4.40
C THR A 110 2.03 -6.64 5.62
N GLY A 111 2.67 -7.55 6.36
CA GLY A 111 2.13 -8.15 7.58
C GLY A 111 1.01 -9.17 7.36
N HIS A 112 0.87 -9.72 6.15
CA HIS A 112 -0.10 -10.77 5.88
C HIS A 112 0.40 -12.12 6.41
N LYS A 113 -0.44 -12.82 7.22
CA LYS A 113 -0.12 -14.13 7.80
C LYS A 113 -0.60 -15.31 6.93
N LYS A 114 -1.63 -15.08 6.09
CA LYS A 114 -2.24 -16.11 5.23
C LYS A 114 -2.19 -15.67 3.78
N GLU A 115 -1.66 -16.52 2.92
CA GLU A 115 -1.54 -16.25 1.48
C GLU A 115 -2.91 -16.04 0.82
N SER A 116 -3.92 -16.81 1.21
CA SER A 116 -5.29 -16.64 0.71
C SER A 116 -5.87 -15.24 0.96
N ASN A 117 -5.51 -14.60 2.08
CA ASN A 117 -5.90 -13.23 2.36
C ASN A 117 -5.07 -12.22 1.55
N PHE A 118 -3.78 -12.53 1.37
CA PHE A 118 -2.89 -11.71 0.54
C PHE A 118 -3.36 -11.70 -0.92
N MET A 119 -3.69 -12.85 -1.50
CA MET A 119 -4.16 -12.95 -2.89
C MET A 119 -5.46 -12.18 -3.14
N LYS A 120 -6.37 -12.12 -2.17
CA LYS A 120 -7.56 -11.24 -2.24
C LYS A 120 -7.22 -9.76 -2.23
N TYR A 121 -6.07 -9.43 -1.67
CA TYR A 121 -5.57 -8.07 -1.53
C TYR A 121 -4.90 -7.57 -2.83
N ILE A 122 -4.30 -8.48 -3.59
CA ILE A 122 -3.69 -8.18 -4.89
C ILE A 122 -4.77 -7.99 -5.94
N LYS A 123 -4.65 -6.93 -6.72
CA LYS A 123 -5.55 -6.62 -7.84
C LYS A 123 -4.78 -6.67 -9.14
N VAL A 124 -4.71 -7.88 -9.70
CA VAL A 124 -4.08 -8.16 -11.01
C VAL A 124 -5.15 -8.78 -11.90
N SER A 125 -5.32 -8.27 -13.12
CA SER A 125 -6.27 -8.81 -14.09
C SER A 125 -5.75 -10.11 -14.71
N ALA A 126 -6.62 -10.83 -15.42
CA ALA A 126 -6.23 -12.03 -16.14
C ALA A 126 -5.20 -11.71 -17.25
N GLU A 127 -5.37 -10.58 -17.93
CA GLU A 127 -4.44 -10.08 -18.96
C GLU A 127 -3.07 -9.76 -18.37
N GLU A 128 -3.04 -9.04 -17.22
CA GLU A 128 -1.80 -8.73 -16.52
C GLU A 128 -1.07 -9.99 -16.05
N ASN A 129 -1.80 -11.02 -15.57
CA ASN A 129 -1.20 -12.32 -15.24
C ASN A 129 -0.60 -13.01 -16.47
N ALA A 130 -1.27 -12.96 -17.62
CA ALA A 130 -0.76 -13.53 -18.87
C ALA A 130 0.54 -12.85 -19.33
N GLU A 131 0.60 -11.51 -19.22
CA GLU A 131 1.83 -10.74 -19.54
C GLU A 131 2.98 -11.08 -18.59
N MET A 132 2.70 -11.27 -17.30
CA MET A 132 3.71 -11.70 -16.33
C MET A 132 4.27 -13.09 -16.68
N LEU A 133 3.42 -14.05 -17.05
CA LEU A 133 3.86 -15.39 -17.48
C LEU A 133 4.73 -15.29 -18.73
N LYS A 134 4.34 -14.48 -19.71
CA LYS A 134 5.10 -14.27 -20.94
C LYS A 134 6.50 -13.72 -20.68
N SER A 135 6.63 -12.76 -19.77
CA SER A 135 7.91 -12.15 -19.41
C SER A 135 8.87 -13.11 -18.69
N HIS A 136 8.36 -14.17 -18.07
CA HIS A 136 9.16 -15.19 -17.38
C HIS A 136 9.47 -16.43 -18.26
N ALA A 137 8.83 -16.55 -19.44
CA ALA A 137 9.04 -17.65 -20.37
C ALA A 137 10.15 -17.37 -21.41
N SER A 138 10.76 -16.18 -21.34
CA SER A 138 11.87 -15.74 -22.19
C SER A 138 13.16 -15.79 -21.44
#